data_0a182ff68f32d285ec3d06aaf932181e
#
_entry.id   0a182ff68f32d285ec3d06aaf932181e
#
_cell.length_a   1.000
_cell.length_b   1.000
_cell.length_c   1.000
_cell.angle_alpha   90.00
_cell.angle_beta   90.00
_cell.angle_gamma   90.00
#
_symmetry.space_group_name_H-M   'P 1'
#
loop_
_entity.id
_entity.type
_entity.pdbx_description
1 polymer ?
#
loop_
_entity_poly.entity_id
_entity_poly.type
_entity_poly.pdbx_seq_one_letter_code
_entity_poly.pdbx_strand_id
1 'polypeptide(L)'
;MNSKKIRTVGALLLALLVLLYVGYQAYQATHQSIKTETAMYGEASEVLQAQGFVIRDETVINESVDGVLSYRVADGARVSANGVIADVFATESDAAARREIELLDGEIENLEALSKPADYFVANPSMLGEQIYSAVGEVVNGVNQNEFSQLSTWKENLLTALARRQLIVGEESAEDYAQRISELQSERDALASQAGYAINTIQAPEAGYFISTVDGLEGSVDVEDVEDLTVSQVEELLGKEPSESSSAVGKICGEFNWYVACVLSENDMVRLEDVTKVSLDIPFASSEKIPAEVIAKNYDSETGKTAVIFQCSYMDSDIASVRNEAIEITVATYSGVLVNERALRFEDVEYTTTDEDGNTVTKVQENVRGVYVLFGGQLEFVQVFTEHSINGYAICKTELSSEEQAMLVTDSTIQLYDQVVVEGTDLYDGKIVQ
;
A
#
# COMPACT_ATOMS: atom_id res chain seq x y z
N MET A 1 -45.30 -68.63 23.72
CA MET A 1 -45.44 -67.21 24.10
C MET A 1 -46.59 -66.63 23.29
N ASN A 2 -47.69 -66.15 23.95
CA ASN A 2 -48.99 -65.83 23.32
C ASN A 2 -48.85 -64.69 22.30
N SER A 3 -49.25 -64.91 21.03
CA SER A 3 -49.16 -63.92 19.92
C SER A 3 -49.82 -62.55 20.24
N LYS A 4 -50.81 -62.56 21.17
CA LYS A 4 -51.41 -61.33 21.69
C LYS A 4 -50.44 -60.48 22.52
N LYS A 5 -49.58 -61.09 23.38
CA LYS A 5 -48.55 -60.37 24.15
C LYS A 5 -47.46 -59.76 23.29
N ILE A 6 -47.04 -60.42 22.20
CA ILE A 6 -46.03 -59.88 21.25
C ILE A 6 -46.59 -58.68 20.48
N ARG A 7 -47.89 -58.73 20.08
CA ARG A 7 -48.56 -57.60 19.43
C ARG A 7 -48.66 -56.35 20.34
N THR A 8 -49.01 -56.61 21.64
CA THR A 8 -49.13 -55.51 22.63
C THR A 8 -47.74 -54.86 22.94
N VAL A 9 -46.72 -55.70 23.10
CA VAL A 9 -45.36 -55.20 23.30
C VAL A 9 -44.83 -54.44 22.04
N GLY A 10 -45.13 -54.93 20.85
CA GLY A 10 -44.80 -54.24 19.61
C GLY A 10 -45.50 -52.87 19.47
N ALA A 11 -46.82 -52.83 19.83
CA ALA A 11 -47.56 -51.56 19.79
C ALA A 11 -47.05 -50.53 20.82
N LEU A 12 -46.67 -51.01 22.04
CA LEU A 12 -46.05 -50.14 23.05
C LEU A 12 -44.69 -49.60 22.65
N LEU A 13 -43.85 -50.42 22.01
CA LEU A 13 -42.59 -49.99 21.46
C LEU A 13 -42.73 -48.94 20.32
N LEU A 14 -43.74 -49.17 19.47
CA LEU A 14 -44.03 -48.21 18.39
C LEU A 14 -44.54 -46.86 18.93
N ALA A 15 -45.44 -46.92 19.93
CA ALA A 15 -45.92 -45.72 20.60
C ALA A 15 -44.80 -44.94 21.32
N LEU A 16 -43.84 -45.64 21.95
CA LEU A 16 -42.71 -45.06 22.60
C LEU A 16 -41.76 -44.36 21.53
N LEU A 17 -41.55 -45.03 20.40
CA LEU A 17 -40.77 -44.46 19.28
C LEU A 17 -41.42 -43.19 18.71
N VAL A 18 -42.73 -43.20 18.54
CA VAL A 18 -43.50 -42.02 18.08
C VAL A 18 -43.39 -40.88 19.10
N LEU A 19 -43.53 -41.19 20.40
CA LEU A 19 -43.38 -40.19 21.48
C LEU A 19 -41.95 -39.60 21.51
N LEU A 20 -40.91 -40.42 21.36
CA LEU A 20 -39.53 -39.96 21.28
C LEU A 20 -39.29 -39.10 20.02
N TYR A 21 -39.88 -39.49 18.90
CA TYR A 21 -39.78 -38.71 17.66
C TYR A 21 -40.49 -37.35 17.79
N VAL A 22 -41.71 -37.32 18.32
CA VAL A 22 -42.44 -36.07 18.55
C VAL A 22 -41.71 -35.20 19.59
N GLY A 23 -41.19 -35.82 20.67
CA GLY A 23 -40.35 -35.09 21.64
C GLY A 23 -39.07 -34.50 21.03
N TYR A 24 -38.42 -35.26 20.17
CA TYR A 24 -37.23 -34.78 19.44
C TYR A 24 -37.58 -33.66 18.47
N GLN A 25 -38.69 -33.79 17.72
CA GLN A 25 -39.17 -32.72 16.82
C GLN A 25 -39.56 -31.44 17.60
N ALA A 26 -40.24 -31.60 18.75
CA ALA A 26 -40.56 -30.48 19.62
C ALA A 26 -39.30 -29.83 20.21
N TYR A 27 -38.29 -30.63 20.59
CA TYR A 27 -37.02 -30.13 21.07
C TYR A 27 -36.28 -29.38 19.98
N GLN A 28 -36.20 -29.90 18.74
CA GLN A 28 -35.60 -29.18 17.60
C GLN A 28 -36.33 -27.88 17.26
N ALA A 29 -37.64 -27.86 17.34
CA ALA A 29 -38.47 -26.68 17.08
C ALA A 29 -38.30 -25.58 18.14
N THR A 30 -37.98 -25.96 19.39
CA THR A 30 -37.76 -25.00 20.50
C THR A 30 -36.31 -24.61 20.72
N HIS A 31 -35.35 -25.42 20.22
CA HIS A 31 -33.91 -25.16 20.36
C HIS A 31 -33.28 -24.88 19.00
N GLN A 32 -33.74 -23.81 18.32
CA GLN A 32 -33.12 -23.33 17.12
C GLN A 32 -31.84 -22.60 17.50
N SER A 33 -30.71 -23.18 17.17
CA SER A 33 -29.42 -22.51 17.36
C SER A 33 -29.28 -21.37 16.33
N ILE A 34 -29.18 -20.16 16.81
CA ILE A 34 -28.78 -19.01 16.02
C ILE A 34 -27.24 -18.98 16.01
N LYS A 35 -26.64 -18.87 14.81
CA LYS A 35 -25.22 -18.69 14.69
C LYS A 35 -24.94 -17.23 14.38
N THR A 36 -24.09 -16.62 15.17
CA THR A 36 -23.62 -15.24 14.98
C THR A 36 -22.17 -15.20 14.54
N GLU A 37 -21.81 -14.17 13.82
CA GLU A 37 -20.46 -13.80 13.46
C GLU A 37 -20.22 -12.37 13.94
N THR A 38 -19.03 -12.11 14.50
CA THR A 38 -18.69 -10.76 14.95
C THR A 38 -18.35 -9.89 13.75
N ALA A 39 -19.01 -8.76 13.63
CA ALA A 39 -18.74 -7.77 12.60
C ALA A 39 -17.37 -7.11 12.85
N MET A 40 -16.44 -7.31 11.92
CA MET A 40 -15.06 -6.83 11.99
C MET A 40 -14.85 -5.74 10.95
N TYR A 41 -13.93 -4.82 11.22
CA TYR A 41 -13.51 -3.84 10.22
C TYR A 41 -12.64 -4.54 9.16
N GLY A 42 -12.86 -4.18 7.90
CA GLY A 42 -12.06 -4.67 6.80
C GLY A 42 -11.95 -3.66 5.67
N GLU A 43 -11.01 -3.91 4.79
CA GLU A 43 -10.71 -3.11 3.62
C GLU A 43 -10.62 -4.01 2.39
N ALA A 44 -11.12 -3.53 1.27
CA ALA A 44 -10.98 -4.18 -0.02
C ALA A 44 -10.65 -3.15 -1.08
N SER A 45 -9.69 -3.48 -1.93
CA SER A 45 -9.32 -2.66 -3.06
C SER A 45 -9.76 -3.33 -4.36
N GLU A 46 -10.29 -2.53 -5.26
CA GLU A 46 -10.55 -2.93 -6.63
C GLU A 46 -9.30 -2.66 -7.45
N VAL A 47 -8.64 -3.73 -7.89
CA VAL A 47 -7.35 -3.70 -8.55
C VAL A 47 -7.46 -4.25 -9.96
N LEU A 48 -6.88 -3.54 -10.93
CA LEU A 48 -6.66 -4.00 -12.29
C LEU A 48 -5.18 -4.35 -12.47
N GLN A 49 -4.90 -5.37 -13.26
CA GLN A 49 -3.53 -5.77 -13.59
C GLN A 49 -3.23 -5.52 -15.05
N ALA A 50 -2.10 -4.91 -15.34
CA ALA A 50 -1.65 -4.64 -16.69
C ALA A 50 -0.12 -4.71 -16.79
N GLN A 51 0.38 -4.73 -18.04
CA GLN A 51 1.79 -4.45 -18.31
C GLN A 51 1.90 -2.95 -18.59
N GLY A 52 2.79 -2.26 -17.87
CA GLY A 52 3.01 -0.84 -17.99
C GLY A 52 4.36 -0.51 -18.63
N PHE A 53 4.38 0.46 -19.55
CA PHE A 53 5.59 1.03 -20.11
C PHE A 53 5.79 2.44 -19.53
N VAL A 54 6.95 2.67 -18.93
CA VAL A 54 7.30 3.95 -18.31
C VAL A 54 7.91 4.88 -19.33
N ILE A 55 7.37 6.10 -19.45
CA ILE A 55 7.80 7.17 -20.35
C ILE A 55 8.24 8.34 -19.52
N ARG A 56 9.43 8.86 -19.81
CA ARG A 56 10.05 10.01 -19.12
C ARG A 56 10.69 10.93 -20.15
N ASP A 57 10.85 12.20 -19.80
CA ASP A 57 11.74 13.11 -20.52
C ASP A 57 13.17 12.82 -20.08
N GLU A 58 13.95 12.14 -20.92
CA GLU A 58 15.24 11.56 -20.58
C GLU A 58 16.35 12.09 -21.50
N THR A 59 17.32 12.79 -20.92
CA THR A 59 18.53 13.26 -21.62
C THR A 59 19.71 12.35 -21.29
N VAL A 60 20.20 11.60 -22.27
CA VAL A 60 21.35 10.70 -22.11
C VAL A 60 22.66 11.45 -22.06
N ILE A 61 23.51 11.15 -21.08
CA ILE A 61 24.84 11.73 -20.90
C ILE A 61 25.87 10.85 -21.64
N ASN A 62 26.17 11.24 -22.88
CA ASN A 62 27.09 10.52 -23.75
C ASN A 62 28.48 11.17 -23.72
N GLU A 63 29.14 11.21 -22.55
CA GLU A 63 30.51 11.65 -22.45
C GLU A 63 31.51 10.49 -22.64
N SER A 64 32.54 10.72 -23.45
CA SER A 64 33.62 9.73 -23.58
C SER A 64 34.44 9.69 -22.31
N VAL A 65 34.39 8.60 -21.58
CA VAL A 65 35.14 8.41 -20.33
C VAL A 65 36.39 7.59 -20.60
N ASP A 66 37.54 8.25 -20.47
CA ASP A 66 38.85 7.56 -20.51
C ASP A 66 39.33 7.37 -19.05
N GLY A 67 38.77 6.37 -18.38
CA GLY A 67 39.05 6.11 -16.98
C GLY A 67 37.93 5.34 -16.28
N VAL A 68 37.94 5.38 -14.96
CA VAL A 68 36.97 4.72 -14.08
C VAL A 68 36.03 5.75 -13.48
N LEU A 69 34.73 5.54 -13.66
CA LEU A 69 33.66 6.38 -13.08
C LEU A 69 33.48 6.08 -11.60
N SER A 70 33.37 7.13 -10.79
CA SER A 70 32.91 7.09 -9.42
C SER A 70 31.74 8.06 -9.27
N TYR A 71 30.53 7.54 -9.12
CA TYR A 71 29.33 8.36 -8.97
C TYR A 71 29.31 9.03 -7.61
N ARG A 72 28.95 10.33 -7.60
CA ARG A 72 28.73 11.14 -6.38
C ARG A 72 27.27 11.23 -5.98
N VAL A 73 26.38 10.84 -6.87
CA VAL A 73 24.95 10.85 -6.68
C VAL A 73 24.40 9.46 -6.90
N ALA A 74 23.41 9.08 -6.10
CA ALA A 74 22.68 7.82 -6.25
C ALA A 74 21.63 7.93 -7.34
N ASP A 75 21.18 6.79 -7.87
CA ASP A 75 20.03 6.72 -8.77
C ASP A 75 18.79 7.30 -8.09
N GLY A 76 17.97 8.02 -8.86
CA GLY A 76 16.80 8.73 -8.35
C GLY A 76 17.12 10.01 -7.56
N ALA A 77 18.38 10.34 -7.33
CA ALA A 77 18.73 11.58 -6.65
C ALA A 77 18.53 12.81 -7.57
N ARG A 78 18.01 13.90 -6.97
CA ARG A 78 17.87 15.19 -7.68
C ARG A 78 19.20 15.88 -7.82
N VAL A 79 19.51 16.32 -9.04
CA VAL A 79 20.68 17.10 -9.36
C VAL A 79 20.27 18.45 -9.96
N SER A 80 21.07 19.47 -9.72
CA SER A 80 20.92 20.77 -10.37
C SER A 80 21.66 20.78 -11.71
N ALA A 81 21.27 21.64 -12.63
CA ALA A 81 22.05 21.89 -13.84
C ALA A 81 23.49 22.23 -13.48
N ASN A 82 24.47 21.63 -14.19
CA ASN A 82 25.89 21.64 -13.91
C ASN A 82 26.30 21.06 -12.54
N GLY A 83 25.40 20.37 -11.82
CA GLY A 83 25.76 19.61 -10.63
C GLY A 83 26.66 18.43 -10.98
N VAL A 84 27.62 18.10 -10.12
CA VAL A 84 28.56 17.00 -10.34
C VAL A 84 27.81 15.67 -10.11
N ILE A 85 27.86 14.81 -11.12
CA ILE A 85 27.27 13.46 -11.10
C ILE A 85 28.32 12.42 -10.76
N ALA A 86 29.48 12.48 -11.41
CA ALA A 86 30.54 11.51 -11.25
C ALA A 86 31.91 12.14 -11.42
N ASP A 87 32.90 11.58 -10.77
CA ASP A 87 34.32 11.83 -11.04
C ASP A 87 34.89 10.68 -11.88
N VAL A 88 35.86 11.01 -12.71
CA VAL A 88 36.62 10.07 -13.53
C VAL A 88 38.03 9.94 -12.97
N PHE A 89 38.42 8.73 -12.65
CA PHE A 89 39.76 8.41 -12.15
C PHE A 89 40.56 7.61 -13.15
N ALA A 90 41.90 7.73 -13.07
CA ALA A 90 42.81 7.01 -13.97
C ALA A 90 42.77 5.49 -13.71
N THR A 91 42.56 5.08 -12.48
CA THR A 91 42.56 3.66 -12.05
C THR A 91 41.43 3.34 -11.12
N GLU A 92 41.04 2.03 -11.08
CA GLU A 92 40.06 1.52 -10.12
C GLU A 92 40.50 1.69 -8.66
N SER A 93 41.84 1.61 -8.41
CA SER A 93 42.39 1.82 -7.07
C SER A 93 42.14 3.25 -6.57
N ASP A 94 42.28 4.26 -7.47
CA ASP A 94 42.02 5.65 -7.12
C ASP A 94 40.53 5.90 -6.86
N ALA A 95 39.66 5.32 -7.70
CA ALA A 95 38.20 5.39 -7.52
C ALA A 95 37.77 4.71 -6.21
N ALA A 96 38.32 3.55 -5.90
CA ALA A 96 38.03 2.82 -4.65
C ALA A 96 38.51 3.61 -3.42
N ALA A 97 39.71 4.15 -3.46
CA ALA A 97 40.26 4.98 -2.38
C ALA A 97 39.39 6.24 -2.15
N ARG A 98 38.88 6.84 -3.22
CA ARG A 98 37.98 8.00 -3.11
C ARG A 98 36.65 7.66 -2.45
N ARG A 99 36.02 6.53 -2.82
CA ARG A 99 34.78 6.03 -2.17
C ARG A 99 35.01 5.78 -0.67
N GLU A 100 36.17 5.20 -0.32
CA GLU A 100 36.52 4.93 1.09
C GLU A 100 36.70 6.26 1.86
N ILE A 101 37.35 7.26 1.25
CA ILE A 101 37.50 8.60 1.85
C ILE A 101 36.13 9.22 2.10
N GLU A 102 35.18 9.12 1.19
CA GLU A 102 33.84 9.67 1.34
C GLU A 102 33.05 8.98 2.45
N LEU A 103 33.19 7.65 2.61
CA LEU A 103 32.62 6.90 3.73
C LEU A 103 33.20 7.35 5.07
N LEU A 104 34.52 7.53 5.13
CA LEU A 104 35.20 8.02 6.33
C LEU A 104 34.81 9.46 6.68
N ASP A 105 34.69 10.34 5.67
CA ASP A 105 34.23 11.72 5.87
C ASP A 105 32.80 11.75 6.43
N GLY A 106 31.89 10.90 5.94
CA GLY A 106 30.53 10.75 6.47
C GLY A 106 30.52 10.22 7.92
N GLU A 107 31.35 9.22 8.25
CA GLU A 107 31.47 8.71 9.63
C GLU A 107 32.03 9.78 10.58
N ILE A 108 33.04 10.55 10.14
CA ILE A 108 33.60 11.69 10.88
C ILE A 108 32.53 12.75 11.14
N GLU A 109 31.78 13.17 10.11
CA GLU A 109 30.72 14.17 10.25
C GLU A 109 29.64 13.73 11.24
N ASN A 110 29.24 12.48 11.19
CA ASN A 110 28.28 11.90 12.13
C ASN A 110 28.80 11.91 13.57
N LEU A 111 30.06 11.50 13.79
CA LEU A 111 30.67 11.52 15.11
C LEU A 111 30.89 12.96 15.63
N GLU A 112 31.26 13.90 14.76
CA GLU A 112 31.34 15.32 15.10
C GLU A 112 29.98 15.92 15.50
N ALA A 113 28.91 15.54 14.78
CA ALA A 113 27.55 15.94 15.11
C ALA A 113 27.12 15.38 16.48
N LEU A 114 27.49 14.15 16.80
CA LEU A 114 27.25 13.51 18.08
C LEU A 114 28.08 14.10 19.23
N SER A 115 29.30 14.56 18.94
CA SER A 115 30.21 15.14 19.95
C SER A 115 29.85 16.57 20.39
N LYS A 116 28.96 17.27 19.65
CA LYS A 116 28.54 18.65 19.98
C LYS A 116 27.52 18.64 21.13
N PRO A 117 27.82 19.28 22.28
CA PRO A 117 27.00 19.14 23.50
C PRO A 117 25.69 19.94 23.48
N ALA A 118 25.31 20.56 22.39
CA ALA A 118 24.37 21.68 22.40
C ALA A 118 22.89 21.36 22.78
N ASP A 119 22.38 20.13 22.55
CA ASP A 119 20.93 19.90 22.71
C ASP A 119 20.55 18.67 23.55
N TYR A 120 21.49 17.87 24.02
CA TYR A 120 21.22 16.57 24.65
C TYR A 120 20.74 16.67 26.11
N PHE A 121 20.95 17.78 26.77
CA PHE A 121 20.52 17.99 28.18
C PHE A 121 18.99 18.15 28.35
N VAL A 122 18.24 18.32 27.26
CA VAL A 122 16.78 18.48 27.28
C VAL A 122 16.03 17.21 26.83
N ALA A 123 16.72 16.23 26.29
CA ALA A 123 16.06 15.03 25.77
C ALA A 123 15.63 14.10 26.92
N ASN A 124 14.32 13.88 27.01
CA ASN A 124 13.74 12.90 27.92
C ASN A 124 14.18 11.47 27.50
N PRO A 125 14.77 10.64 28.39
CA PRO A 125 15.20 9.27 28.08
C PRO A 125 14.09 8.39 27.48
N SER A 126 12.82 8.65 27.79
CA SER A 126 11.69 7.91 27.22
C SER A 126 11.48 8.23 25.72
N MET A 127 11.70 9.48 25.30
CA MET A 127 11.62 9.86 23.87
C MET A 127 12.72 9.22 23.04
N LEU A 128 13.92 9.04 23.60
CA LEU A 128 15.01 8.32 22.95
C LEU A 128 14.72 6.82 22.80
N GLY A 129 14.04 6.25 23.79
CA GLY A 129 13.53 4.89 23.70
C GLY A 129 12.57 4.73 22.53
N GLU A 130 11.62 5.65 22.36
CA GLU A 130 10.68 5.65 21.23
C GLU A 130 11.37 5.82 19.88
N GLN A 131 12.38 6.70 19.77
CA GLN A 131 13.17 6.86 18.55
C GLN A 131 13.95 5.58 18.18
N ILE A 132 14.53 4.89 19.17
CA ILE A 132 15.20 3.59 18.93
C ILE A 132 14.19 2.55 18.46
N TYR A 133 13.02 2.45 19.11
CA TYR A 133 11.97 1.52 18.69
C TYR A 133 11.47 1.81 17.29
N SER A 134 11.31 3.09 16.92
CA SER A 134 10.95 3.50 15.56
C SER A 134 12.01 3.07 14.55
N ALA A 135 13.29 3.40 14.81
CA ALA A 135 14.40 3.04 13.93
C ALA A 135 14.59 1.51 13.78
N VAL A 136 14.37 0.74 14.85
CA VAL A 136 14.35 -0.75 14.77
C VAL A 136 13.14 -1.20 13.93
N GLY A 137 11.98 -0.56 14.10
CA GLY A 137 10.78 -0.85 13.33
C GLY A 137 11.00 -0.63 11.82
N GLU A 138 11.66 0.45 11.43
CA GLU A 138 12.02 0.74 10.04
C GLU A 138 12.93 -0.36 9.45
N VAL A 139 14.00 -0.74 10.16
CA VAL A 139 14.89 -1.84 9.73
C VAL A 139 14.13 -3.17 9.59
N VAL A 140 13.30 -3.52 10.57
CA VAL A 140 12.56 -4.80 10.55
C VAL A 140 11.51 -4.82 9.44
N ASN A 141 10.80 -3.71 9.25
CA ASN A 141 9.79 -3.60 8.19
C ASN A 141 10.46 -3.67 6.81
N GLY A 142 11.53 -2.90 6.59
CA GLY A 142 12.25 -2.93 5.33
C GLY A 142 12.83 -4.31 5.00
N VAL A 143 13.42 -5.01 5.97
CA VAL A 143 13.89 -6.39 5.76
C VAL A 143 12.74 -7.35 5.45
N ASN A 144 11.58 -7.20 6.11
CA ASN A 144 10.41 -8.03 5.84
C ASN A 144 9.79 -7.77 4.46
N GLN A 145 9.94 -6.56 3.95
CA GLN A 145 9.45 -6.13 2.64
C GLN A 145 10.48 -6.33 1.51
N ASN A 146 11.68 -6.84 1.84
CA ASN A 146 12.84 -6.96 0.95
C ASN A 146 13.36 -5.61 0.40
N GLU A 147 13.11 -4.51 1.10
CA GLU A 147 13.62 -3.17 0.78
C GLU A 147 15.04 -3.00 1.29
N PHE A 148 16.03 -3.35 0.49
CA PHE A 148 17.43 -3.24 0.88
C PHE A 148 18.10 -1.93 0.44
N SER A 149 17.46 -1.15 -0.43
CA SER A 149 17.97 0.13 -0.95
C SER A 149 18.22 1.16 0.16
N GLN A 150 17.36 1.21 1.18
CA GLN A 150 17.45 2.13 2.31
C GLN A 150 18.15 1.55 3.55
N LEU A 151 18.64 0.33 3.48
CA LEU A 151 19.24 -0.37 4.63
C LEU A 151 20.40 0.42 5.27
N SER A 152 21.21 1.11 4.46
CA SER A 152 22.30 1.96 4.94
C SER A 152 21.79 3.13 5.78
N THR A 153 20.74 3.82 5.31
CA THR A 153 20.11 4.95 5.99
C THR A 153 19.45 4.51 7.30
N TRP A 154 18.71 3.41 7.30
CA TRP A 154 18.10 2.86 8.51
C TRP A 154 19.14 2.41 9.55
N LYS A 155 20.21 1.76 9.09
CA LYS A 155 21.35 1.40 9.95
C LYS A 155 21.95 2.65 10.60
N GLU A 156 22.16 3.70 9.84
CA GLU A 156 22.74 4.95 10.31
C GLU A 156 21.82 5.66 11.32
N ASN A 157 20.51 5.74 11.04
CA ASN A 157 19.53 6.28 11.97
C ASN A 157 19.49 5.50 13.28
N LEU A 158 19.51 4.18 13.21
CA LEU A 158 19.53 3.32 14.40
C LEU A 158 20.82 3.51 15.21
N LEU A 159 21.98 3.51 14.55
CA LEU A 159 23.29 3.73 15.22
C LEU A 159 23.34 5.12 15.87
N THR A 160 22.84 6.14 15.19
CA THR A 160 22.77 7.51 15.74
C THR A 160 21.86 7.58 16.97
N ALA A 161 20.69 6.93 16.93
CA ALA A 161 19.78 6.90 18.08
C ALA A 161 20.39 6.14 19.28
N LEU A 162 21.09 5.01 19.02
CA LEU A 162 21.80 4.25 20.04
C LEU A 162 22.96 5.04 20.65
N ALA A 163 23.78 5.69 19.83
CA ALA A 163 24.91 6.52 20.28
C ALA A 163 24.41 7.71 21.14
N ARG A 164 23.33 8.37 20.74
CA ARG A 164 22.69 9.42 21.55
C ARG A 164 22.25 8.90 22.93
N ARG A 165 21.69 7.69 22.97
CA ARG A 165 21.30 7.08 24.25
C ARG A 165 22.51 6.78 25.13
N GLN A 166 23.60 6.25 24.58
CA GLN A 166 24.83 5.94 25.31
C GLN A 166 25.47 7.19 25.94
N LEU A 167 25.48 8.31 25.19
CA LEU A 167 25.93 9.60 25.70
C LEU A 167 25.11 10.10 26.90
N ILE A 168 23.77 9.97 26.83
CA ILE A 168 22.88 10.46 27.89
C ILE A 168 22.92 9.57 29.12
N VAL A 169 23.09 8.27 28.95
CA VAL A 169 23.23 7.32 30.07
C VAL A 169 24.65 7.36 30.70
N GLY A 170 25.61 8.02 30.00
CA GLY A 170 26.98 8.19 30.50
C GLY A 170 27.84 6.94 30.34
N GLU A 171 27.49 6.04 29.42
CA GLU A 171 28.29 4.85 29.10
C GLU A 171 29.48 5.19 28.19
N GLU A 172 29.38 6.27 27.40
CA GLU A 172 30.45 6.81 26.55
C GLU A 172 30.68 8.31 26.85
N SER A 173 31.91 8.76 26.69
CA SER A 173 32.30 10.14 26.94
C SER A 173 32.56 10.88 25.61
N ALA A 174 32.42 12.19 25.59
CA ALA A 174 32.79 13.00 24.44
C ALA A 174 34.28 12.88 24.06
N GLU A 175 35.12 12.46 25.00
CA GLU A 175 36.53 12.19 24.80
C GLU A 175 36.77 10.93 23.94
N ASP A 176 35.93 9.90 24.10
CA ASP A 176 36.00 8.66 23.30
C ASP A 176 35.70 8.96 21.81
N TYR A 177 34.70 9.83 21.56
CA TYR A 177 34.39 10.29 20.18
C TYR A 177 35.53 11.12 19.57
N ALA A 178 36.15 12.02 20.36
CA ALA A 178 37.27 12.83 19.89
C ALA A 178 38.47 11.96 19.48
N GLN A 179 38.75 10.90 20.24
CA GLN A 179 39.79 9.95 19.89
C GLN A 179 39.43 9.21 18.57
N ARG A 180 38.20 8.68 18.47
CA ARG A 180 37.78 7.95 17.28
C ARG A 180 37.78 8.86 16.03
N ILE A 181 37.32 10.10 16.13
CA ILE A 181 37.41 11.11 15.06
C ILE A 181 38.86 11.30 14.60
N SER A 182 39.80 11.43 15.57
CA SER A 182 41.22 11.62 15.24
C SER A 182 41.84 10.39 14.54
N GLU A 183 41.42 9.19 14.91
CA GLU A 183 41.83 7.95 14.25
C GLU A 183 41.32 7.88 12.81
N LEU A 184 40.00 8.13 12.60
CA LEU A 184 39.39 8.14 11.28
C LEU A 184 39.96 9.25 10.37
N GLN A 185 40.22 10.45 10.92
CA GLN A 185 40.88 11.53 10.19
C GLN A 185 42.28 11.13 9.73
N SER A 186 43.05 10.43 10.59
CA SER A 186 44.38 9.94 10.25
C SER A 186 44.36 8.87 9.15
N GLU A 187 43.35 7.99 9.17
CA GLU A 187 43.12 6.96 8.16
C GLU A 187 42.72 7.61 6.83
N ARG A 188 41.76 8.54 6.87
CA ARG A 188 41.33 9.32 5.71
C ARG A 188 42.47 10.08 5.06
N ASP A 189 43.32 10.76 5.85
CA ASP A 189 44.46 11.51 5.37
C ASP A 189 45.56 10.61 4.74
N ALA A 190 45.75 9.40 5.33
CA ALA A 190 46.64 8.41 4.76
C ALA A 190 46.17 7.91 3.40
N LEU A 191 44.88 7.61 3.25
CA LEU A 191 44.27 7.25 1.97
C LEU A 191 44.31 8.40 0.97
N ALA A 192 43.99 9.63 1.38
CA ALA A 192 44.04 10.81 0.53
C ALA A 192 45.41 11.11 0.00
N SER A 193 46.47 10.80 0.76
CA SER A 193 47.86 10.98 0.31
C SER A 193 48.30 9.99 -0.78
N GLN A 194 47.62 8.86 -0.91
CA GLN A 194 47.89 7.77 -1.84
C GLN A 194 46.96 7.77 -3.05
N ALA A 195 45.73 8.28 -2.88
CA ALA A 195 44.73 8.33 -3.93
C ALA A 195 45.10 9.37 -5.01
N GLY A 196 44.92 8.99 -6.26
CA GLY A 196 45.02 9.90 -7.39
C GLY A 196 43.87 10.93 -7.39
N TYR A 197 44.12 12.06 -8.03
CA TYR A 197 43.05 13.04 -8.25
C TYR A 197 42.15 12.62 -9.42
N ALA A 198 40.91 13.08 -9.39
CA ALA A 198 40.01 12.94 -10.52
C ALA A 198 40.62 13.63 -11.75
N ILE A 199 40.69 12.93 -12.88
CA ILE A 199 41.21 13.42 -14.15
C ILE A 199 40.14 14.19 -14.93
N ASN A 200 38.87 13.90 -14.69
CA ASN A 200 37.72 14.62 -15.25
C ASN A 200 36.53 14.52 -14.26
N THR A 201 35.54 15.38 -14.49
CA THR A 201 34.31 15.45 -13.70
C THR A 201 33.12 15.56 -14.64
N ILE A 202 32.15 14.67 -14.50
CA ILE A 202 30.93 14.66 -15.28
C ILE A 202 29.87 15.49 -14.56
N GLN A 203 29.22 16.39 -15.31
CA GLN A 203 28.20 17.28 -14.79
C GLN A 203 26.82 17.00 -15.43
N ALA A 204 25.75 17.29 -14.71
CA ALA A 204 24.39 17.21 -15.24
C ALA A 204 24.18 18.28 -16.32
N PRO A 205 23.73 17.94 -17.53
CA PRO A 205 23.41 18.90 -18.57
C PRO A 205 22.24 19.82 -18.18
N GLU A 206 21.33 19.32 -17.38
CA GLU A 206 20.13 20.00 -16.90
C GLU A 206 19.79 19.59 -15.48
N ALA A 207 18.79 20.22 -14.87
CA ALA A 207 18.30 19.82 -13.56
C ALA A 207 17.27 18.69 -13.71
N GLY A 208 17.32 17.69 -12.83
CA GLY A 208 16.39 16.56 -12.87
C GLY A 208 16.78 15.45 -11.92
N TYR A 209 16.30 14.24 -12.18
CA TYR A 209 16.67 13.04 -11.47
C TYR A 209 17.74 12.28 -12.24
N PHE A 210 18.83 11.93 -11.57
CA PHE A 210 19.90 11.14 -12.17
C PHE A 210 19.56 9.65 -12.16
N ILE A 211 19.88 8.95 -13.26
CA ILE A 211 19.77 7.49 -13.41
C ILE A 211 21.05 6.99 -14.10
N SER A 212 21.78 6.07 -13.47
CA SER A 212 23.06 5.56 -13.98
C SER A 212 22.89 4.60 -15.17
N THR A 213 21.71 3.97 -15.29
CA THR A 213 21.43 2.99 -16.34
C THR A 213 20.76 3.62 -17.56
N VAL A 214 21.25 3.24 -18.75
CA VAL A 214 20.70 3.64 -20.05
C VAL A 214 20.27 2.38 -20.77
N ASP A 215 18.97 2.29 -21.08
CA ASP A 215 18.33 1.09 -21.60
C ASP A 215 18.08 1.10 -23.13
N GLY A 216 18.45 2.21 -23.80
CA GLY A 216 18.29 2.38 -25.26
C GLY A 216 16.86 2.68 -25.69
N LEU A 217 15.95 2.87 -24.75
CA LEU A 217 14.54 3.21 -25.00
C LEU A 217 14.24 4.68 -24.68
N GLU A 218 15.25 5.45 -24.29
CA GLU A 218 15.18 6.88 -24.10
C GLU A 218 14.74 7.57 -25.39
N GLY A 219 13.75 8.46 -25.29
CA GLY A 219 13.19 9.11 -26.47
C GLY A 219 12.38 8.21 -27.40
N SER A 220 11.96 7.00 -26.96
CA SER A 220 11.05 6.15 -27.74
C SER A 220 9.69 6.80 -27.96
N VAL A 221 9.30 7.72 -27.08
CA VAL A 221 8.09 8.55 -27.15
C VAL A 221 8.47 9.96 -26.72
N ASP A 222 8.02 10.96 -27.50
CA ASP A 222 8.07 12.34 -27.05
C ASP A 222 7.02 12.55 -25.96
N VAL A 223 7.40 13.20 -24.87
CA VAL A 223 6.51 13.45 -23.73
C VAL A 223 5.32 14.33 -24.16
N GLU A 224 5.51 15.19 -25.16
CA GLU A 224 4.43 16.03 -25.72
C GLU A 224 3.33 15.20 -26.43
N ASP A 225 3.69 14.01 -26.97
CA ASP A 225 2.78 13.15 -27.73
C ASP A 225 2.18 12.02 -26.87
N VAL A 226 2.49 11.96 -25.57
CA VAL A 226 2.11 10.82 -24.71
C VAL A 226 0.61 10.61 -24.59
N GLU A 227 -0.19 11.69 -24.59
CA GLU A 227 -1.65 11.64 -24.49
C GLU A 227 -2.34 11.06 -25.75
N ASP A 228 -1.67 11.14 -26.90
CA ASP A 228 -2.19 10.68 -28.19
C ASP A 228 -1.78 9.24 -28.54
N LEU A 229 -1.11 8.51 -27.63
CA LEU A 229 -0.67 7.15 -27.88
C LEU A 229 -1.82 6.20 -28.18
N THR A 230 -1.74 5.51 -29.30
CA THR A 230 -2.72 4.49 -29.71
C THR A 230 -2.40 3.14 -29.07
N VAL A 231 -3.39 2.24 -29.05
CA VAL A 231 -3.23 0.85 -28.58
C VAL A 231 -2.04 0.16 -29.26
N SER A 232 -1.95 0.28 -30.60
CA SER A 232 -0.87 -0.35 -31.36
C SER A 232 0.52 0.17 -31.00
N GLN A 233 0.64 1.50 -30.72
CA GLN A 233 1.91 2.08 -30.30
C GLN A 233 2.31 1.63 -28.89
N VAL A 234 1.36 1.55 -27.97
CA VAL A 234 1.63 1.05 -26.61
C VAL A 234 2.02 -0.43 -26.65
N GLU A 235 1.33 -1.26 -27.43
CA GLU A 235 1.70 -2.68 -27.61
C GLU A 235 3.10 -2.84 -28.25
N GLU A 236 3.47 -1.96 -29.19
CA GLU A 236 4.82 -1.94 -29.75
C GLU A 236 5.88 -1.59 -28.69
N LEU A 237 5.61 -0.57 -27.85
CA LEU A 237 6.50 -0.17 -26.75
C LEU A 237 6.68 -1.29 -25.74
N LEU A 238 5.59 -1.95 -25.33
CA LEU A 238 5.62 -3.09 -24.42
C LEU A 238 6.40 -4.31 -24.98
N GLY A 239 6.47 -4.41 -26.29
CA GLY A 239 7.26 -5.46 -26.97
C GLY A 239 8.76 -5.14 -27.14
N LYS A 240 9.21 -3.93 -26.81
CA LYS A 240 10.63 -3.56 -26.90
C LYS A 240 11.42 -4.12 -25.72
N GLU A 241 12.55 -4.74 -26.03
CA GLU A 241 13.49 -5.21 -25.02
C GLU A 241 14.54 -4.13 -24.73
N PRO A 242 14.81 -3.82 -23.44
CA PRO A 242 15.91 -2.92 -23.07
C PRO A 242 17.26 -3.44 -23.57
N SER A 243 18.12 -2.53 -24.03
CA SER A 243 19.47 -2.82 -24.46
C SER A 243 20.44 -1.88 -23.75
N GLU A 244 21.17 -2.39 -22.78
CA GLU A 244 22.13 -1.56 -22.02
C GLU A 244 23.18 -0.93 -22.94
N SER A 245 23.33 0.38 -22.86
CA SER A 245 24.40 1.11 -23.52
C SER A 245 25.62 1.21 -22.61
N SER A 246 26.67 0.45 -22.94
CA SER A 246 27.92 0.44 -22.16
C SER A 246 28.77 1.71 -22.32
N SER A 247 28.37 2.66 -23.17
CA SER A 247 29.13 3.87 -23.45
C SER A 247 28.57 5.15 -22.81
N ALA A 248 27.36 5.10 -22.29
CA ALA A 248 26.76 6.25 -21.61
C ALA A 248 27.12 6.27 -20.12
N VAL A 249 27.27 7.47 -19.57
CA VAL A 249 27.51 7.68 -18.13
C VAL A 249 26.22 7.52 -17.33
N GLY A 250 25.09 7.78 -17.95
CA GLY A 250 23.76 7.76 -17.35
C GLY A 250 22.82 8.69 -18.09
N LYS A 251 21.71 9.03 -17.48
CA LYS A 251 20.69 9.93 -18.01
C LYS A 251 20.11 10.84 -16.94
N ILE A 252 19.54 11.95 -17.34
CA ILE A 252 18.76 12.86 -16.49
C ILE A 252 17.30 12.78 -16.93
N CYS A 253 16.40 12.58 -15.96
CA CYS A 253 14.97 12.81 -16.15
C CYS A 253 14.69 14.28 -15.81
N GLY A 254 14.45 15.11 -16.84
CA GLY A 254 14.38 16.58 -16.70
C GLY A 254 13.11 17.08 -16.03
N GLU A 255 11.97 16.45 -16.27
CA GLU A 255 10.68 16.87 -15.74
C GLU A 255 10.28 16.14 -14.46
N PHE A 256 9.37 16.78 -13.68
CA PHE A 256 8.82 16.17 -12.47
C PHE A 256 7.81 15.07 -12.78
N ASN A 257 7.10 15.20 -13.89
CA ASN A 257 6.08 14.27 -14.30
C ASN A 257 6.67 13.20 -15.19
N TRP A 258 6.25 12.00 -14.95
CA TRP A 258 6.53 10.85 -15.81
C TRP A 258 5.24 10.06 -16.02
N TYR A 259 5.23 9.17 -16.98
CA TYR A 259 3.99 8.55 -17.43
C TYR A 259 4.12 7.05 -17.47
N VAL A 260 2.98 6.37 -17.28
CA VAL A 260 2.84 4.94 -17.48
C VAL A 260 1.77 4.71 -18.53
N ALA A 261 2.14 4.09 -19.64
CA ALA A 261 1.21 3.68 -20.68
C ALA A 261 0.92 2.19 -20.57
N CYS A 262 -0.35 1.80 -20.58
CA CYS A 262 -0.77 0.41 -20.60
C CYS A 262 -1.96 0.19 -21.53
N VAL A 263 -2.29 -1.07 -21.80
CA VAL A 263 -3.47 -1.45 -22.60
C VAL A 263 -4.43 -2.23 -21.73
N LEU A 264 -5.66 -1.74 -21.61
CA LEU A 264 -6.73 -2.36 -20.85
C LEU A 264 -7.83 -2.93 -21.75
N SER A 265 -8.49 -3.99 -21.27
CA SER A 265 -9.65 -4.58 -21.92
C SER A 265 -10.91 -3.71 -21.73
N GLU A 266 -11.95 -3.93 -22.56
CA GLU A 266 -13.25 -3.28 -22.41
C GLU A 266 -13.87 -3.53 -21.01
N ASN A 267 -13.69 -4.75 -20.46
CA ASN A 267 -14.20 -5.07 -19.12
C ASN A 267 -13.48 -4.29 -18.00
N ASP A 268 -12.19 -4.06 -18.16
CA ASP A 268 -11.40 -3.29 -17.19
C ASP A 268 -11.73 -1.80 -17.27
N MET A 269 -12.04 -1.32 -18.48
CA MET A 269 -12.44 0.08 -18.73
C MET A 269 -13.75 0.47 -18.05
N VAL A 270 -14.70 -0.48 -17.88
CA VAL A 270 -15.95 -0.22 -17.13
C VAL A 270 -15.64 0.21 -15.69
N ARG A 271 -14.61 -0.37 -15.07
CA ARG A 271 -14.19 -0.02 -13.71
C ARG A 271 -13.44 1.30 -13.63
N LEU A 272 -12.84 1.73 -14.74
CA LEU A 272 -12.06 2.96 -14.84
C LEU A 272 -12.88 4.14 -15.42
N GLU A 273 -14.16 3.96 -15.80
CA GLU A 273 -14.93 4.91 -16.61
C GLU A 273 -14.93 6.32 -16.01
N ASP A 274 -15.34 6.46 -14.77
CA ASP A 274 -15.43 7.75 -14.05
C ASP A 274 -14.22 8.03 -13.14
N VAL A 275 -13.19 7.18 -13.19
CA VAL A 275 -12.02 7.30 -12.34
C VAL A 275 -10.97 8.20 -13.02
N THR A 276 -10.53 9.23 -12.31
CA THR A 276 -9.48 10.15 -12.75
C THR A 276 -8.20 10.03 -11.91
N LYS A 277 -8.29 9.48 -10.71
CA LYS A 277 -7.15 9.27 -9.82
C LYS A 277 -7.08 7.82 -9.40
N VAL A 278 -5.90 7.26 -9.48
CA VAL A 278 -5.61 5.87 -9.13
C VAL A 278 -4.34 5.80 -8.29
N SER A 279 -4.07 4.64 -7.74
CA SER A 279 -2.77 4.32 -7.14
C SER A 279 -2.15 3.18 -7.94
N LEU A 280 -0.94 3.38 -8.43
CA LEU A 280 -0.17 2.35 -9.10
C LEU A 280 0.73 1.64 -8.10
N ASP A 281 0.80 0.33 -8.21
CA ASP A 281 1.74 -0.52 -7.49
C ASP A 281 2.59 -1.25 -8.54
N ILE A 282 3.91 -1.26 -8.34
CA ILE A 282 4.87 -1.96 -9.19
C ILE A 282 5.58 -3.00 -8.32
N PRO A 283 5.00 -4.20 -8.13
CA PRO A 283 5.37 -5.13 -7.05
C PRO A 283 6.84 -5.59 -7.06
N PHE A 284 7.49 -5.51 -8.23
CA PHE A 284 8.88 -5.95 -8.39
C PHE A 284 9.90 -4.80 -8.31
N ALA A 285 9.44 -3.56 -8.24
CA ALA A 285 10.29 -2.38 -8.25
C ALA A 285 10.13 -1.49 -7.03
N SER A 286 8.92 -1.35 -6.50
CA SER A 286 8.67 -0.48 -5.33
C SER A 286 7.66 -1.13 -4.39
N SER A 287 7.83 -0.90 -3.09
CA SER A 287 6.85 -1.26 -2.07
C SER A 287 5.83 -0.16 -1.80
N GLU A 288 6.09 1.04 -2.28
CA GLU A 288 5.19 2.18 -2.10
C GLU A 288 4.22 2.31 -3.27
N LYS A 289 2.96 2.59 -2.95
CA LYS A 289 1.94 2.90 -3.93
C LYS A 289 2.15 4.31 -4.49
N ILE A 290 2.19 4.42 -5.81
CA ILE A 290 2.46 5.65 -6.54
C ILE A 290 1.13 6.33 -6.89
N PRO A 291 0.83 7.52 -6.36
CA PRO A 291 -0.33 8.27 -6.79
C PRO A 291 -0.22 8.65 -8.27
N ALA A 292 -1.28 8.42 -9.02
CA ALA A 292 -1.32 8.70 -10.45
C ALA A 292 -2.66 9.29 -10.89
N GLU A 293 -2.62 10.11 -11.93
CA GLU A 293 -3.81 10.66 -12.58
C GLU A 293 -3.99 10.07 -13.97
N VAL A 294 -5.22 9.71 -14.32
CA VAL A 294 -5.57 9.24 -15.67
C VAL A 294 -5.69 10.44 -16.59
N ILE A 295 -4.76 10.63 -17.51
CA ILE A 295 -4.72 11.79 -18.41
C ILE A 295 -5.28 11.48 -19.79
N ALA A 296 -5.21 10.23 -20.27
CA ALA A 296 -5.75 9.81 -21.55
C ALA A 296 -6.36 8.41 -21.52
N LYS A 297 -7.41 8.19 -22.30
CA LYS A 297 -8.09 6.91 -22.54
C LYS A 297 -8.39 6.80 -24.03
N ASN A 298 -7.51 6.19 -24.81
CA ASN A 298 -7.57 6.13 -26.26
C ASN A 298 -8.12 4.78 -26.71
N TYR A 299 -9.43 4.76 -27.00
CA TYR A 299 -10.15 3.56 -27.41
C TYR A 299 -9.89 3.19 -28.86
N ASP A 300 -9.60 1.92 -29.10
CA ASP A 300 -9.49 1.33 -30.43
C ASP A 300 -10.71 0.43 -30.73
N SER A 301 -11.50 0.86 -31.68
CA SER A 301 -12.74 0.17 -32.07
C SER A 301 -12.51 -1.13 -32.84
N GLU A 302 -11.30 -1.36 -33.38
CA GLU A 302 -10.97 -2.59 -34.15
C GLU A 302 -10.63 -3.73 -33.18
N THR A 303 -9.90 -3.42 -32.10
CA THR A 303 -9.46 -4.41 -31.13
C THR A 303 -10.34 -4.49 -29.87
N GLY A 304 -11.17 -3.46 -29.61
CA GLY A 304 -11.97 -3.34 -28.39
C GLY A 304 -11.12 -3.06 -27.15
N LYS A 305 -9.87 -2.62 -27.32
CA LYS A 305 -8.95 -2.28 -26.24
C LYS A 305 -8.81 -0.78 -26.09
N THR A 306 -8.27 -0.34 -24.97
CA THR A 306 -8.01 1.08 -24.70
C THR A 306 -6.58 1.26 -24.23
N ALA A 307 -5.84 2.17 -24.86
CA ALA A 307 -4.57 2.66 -24.31
C ALA A 307 -4.89 3.68 -23.21
N VAL A 308 -4.39 3.42 -22.01
CA VAL A 308 -4.57 4.29 -20.85
C VAL A 308 -3.23 4.85 -20.42
N ILE A 309 -3.21 6.17 -20.22
CA ILE A 309 -2.00 6.88 -19.82
C ILE A 309 -2.22 7.45 -18.42
N PHE A 310 -1.29 7.10 -17.54
CA PHE A 310 -1.24 7.60 -16.18
C PHE A 310 -0.09 8.59 -16.05
N GLN A 311 -0.34 9.73 -15.41
CA GLN A 311 0.67 10.70 -15.03
C GLN A 311 1.05 10.51 -13.57
N CYS A 312 2.34 10.40 -13.28
CA CYS A 312 2.94 10.26 -11.96
C CYS A 312 3.88 11.43 -11.69
N SER A 313 4.04 11.79 -10.42
CA SER A 313 4.93 12.90 -10.03
C SER A 313 5.96 12.53 -8.95
N TYR A 314 5.86 11.31 -8.39
CA TYR A 314 6.80 10.79 -7.42
C TYR A 314 7.85 9.92 -8.10
N MET A 315 9.12 10.10 -7.74
CA MET A 315 10.26 9.33 -8.25
C MET A 315 11.23 9.04 -7.11
N ASP A 316 11.68 7.81 -7.01
CA ASP A 316 12.76 7.36 -6.13
C ASP A 316 13.78 6.50 -6.91
N SER A 317 14.78 5.95 -6.22
CA SER A 317 15.81 5.10 -6.80
C SER A 317 15.26 3.82 -7.44
N ASP A 318 14.23 3.26 -6.84
CA ASP A 318 13.67 1.97 -7.24
C ASP A 318 12.83 2.14 -8.51
N ILE A 319 11.98 3.17 -8.54
CA ILE A 319 11.17 3.55 -9.70
C ILE A 319 12.03 4.05 -10.87
N ALA A 320 13.15 4.69 -10.57
CA ALA A 320 14.03 5.28 -11.58
C ALA A 320 14.52 4.26 -12.64
N SER A 321 14.74 3.00 -12.22
CA SER A 321 15.20 1.91 -13.10
C SER A 321 14.10 1.22 -13.90
N VAL A 322 12.81 1.46 -13.57
CA VAL A 322 11.67 0.78 -14.19
C VAL A 322 11.46 1.25 -15.62
N ARG A 323 11.27 0.31 -16.56
CA ARG A 323 10.87 0.61 -17.94
C ARG A 323 9.61 -0.13 -18.38
N ASN A 324 9.60 -1.45 -18.29
CA ASN A 324 8.49 -2.30 -18.72
C ASN A 324 8.23 -3.35 -17.64
N GLU A 325 7.22 -3.11 -16.81
CA GLU A 325 6.91 -3.93 -15.66
C GLU A 325 5.41 -4.21 -15.51
N ALA A 326 5.10 -5.29 -14.81
CA ALA A 326 3.73 -5.55 -14.38
C ALA A 326 3.31 -4.51 -13.35
N ILE A 327 2.14 -3.91 -13.56
CA ILE A 327 1.57 -2.90 -12.69
C ILE A 327 0.21 -3.35 -12.15
N GLU A 328 -0.06 -2.98 -10.91
CA GLU A 328 -1.37 -3.09 -10.28
C GLU A 328 -1.99 -1.69 -10.13
N ILE A 329 -3.18 -1.51 -10.71
CA ILE A 329 -3.88 -0.22 -10.74
C ILE A 329 -5.03 -0.32 -9.73
N THR A 330 -4.89 0.31 -8.57
CA THR A 330 -5.96 0.42 -7.59
C THR A 330 -6.90 1.54 -7.99
N VAL A 331 -8.10 1.18 -8.47
CA VAL A 331 -9.11 2.12 -8.95
C VAL A 331 -10.03 2.62 -7.85
N ALA A 332 -10.28 1.79 -6.84
CA ALA A 332 -11.07 2.14 -5.67
C ALA A 332 -10.63 1.34 -4.44
N THR A 333 -10.78 1.93 -3.28
CA THR A 333 -10.58 1.26 -1.99
C THR A 333 -11.83 1.47 -1.15
N TYR A 334 -12.42 0.37 -0.70
CA TYR A 334 -13.61 0.35 0.14
C TYR A 334 -13.21 -0.10 1.54
N SER A 335 -13.67 0.61 2.55
CA SER A 335 -13.38 0.28 3.93
C SER A 335 -14.64 0.38 4.78
N GLY A 336 -14.84 -0.57 5.70
CA GLY A 336 -16.03 -0.59 6.53
C GLY A 336 -16.16 -1.86 7.35
N VAL A 337 -17.34 -2.11 7.86
CA VAL A 337 -17.65 -3.32 8.61
C VAL A 337 -18.00 -4.44 7.66
N LEU A 338 -17.30 -5.57 7.80
CA LEU A 338 -17.53 -6.79 7.05
C LEU A 338 -18.74 -7.53 7.61
N VAL A 339 -19.72 -7.73 6.77
CA VAL A 339 -20.92 -8.51 7.05
C VAL A 339 -20.99 -9.67 6.08
N ASN A 340 -21.13 -10.89 6.59
CA ASN A 340 -21.32 -12.07 5.75
C ASN A 340 -22.57 -11.89 4.87
N GLU A 341 -22.46 -12.07 3.56
CA GLU A 341 -23.58 -11.89 2.63
C GLU A 341 -24.78 -12.80 2.97
N ARG A 342 -24.55 -13.95 3.62
CA ARG A 342 -25.63 -14.84 4.10
C ARG A 342 -26.44 -14.21 5.23
N ALA A 343 -25.91 -13.20 5.91
CA ALA A 343 -26.61 -12.49 6.97
C ALA A 343 -27.56 -11.41 6.43
N LEU A 344 -27.34 -10.96 5.19
CA LEU A 344 -28.17 -9.93 4.58
C LEU A 344 -29.64 -10.40 4.43
N ARG A 345 -30.56 -9.58 4.89
CA ARG A 345 -32.02 -9.78 4.81
C ARG A 345 -32.68 -8.55 4.22
N PHE A 346 -33.90 -8.73 3.78
CA PHE A 346 -34.78 -7.66 3.30
C PHE A 346 -36.08 -7.77 4.09
N GLU A 347 -36.37 -6.73 4.86
CA GLU A 347 -37.53 -6.68 5.75
C GLU A 347 -38.32 -5.40 5.54
N ASP A 348 -39.62 -5.45 5.87
CA ASP A 348 -40.46 -4.27 5.92
C ASP A 348 -40.37 -3.66 7.31
N VAL A 349 -39.88 -2.43 7.39
CA VAL A 349 -39.58 -1.74 8.66
C VAL A 349 -40.60 -0.65 8.92
N GLU A 350 -41.25 -0.72 10.08
CA GLU A 350 -42.09 0.35 10.60
C GLU A 350 -41.21 1.41 11.29
N TYR A 351 -41.32 2.66 10.88
CA TYR A 351 -40.59 3.77 11.48
C TYR A 351 -41.47 4.99 11.70
N THR A 352 -41.11 5.82 12.67
CA THR A 352 -41.81 7.05 13.00
C THR A 352 -41.11 8.25 12.34
N THR A 353 -41.91 9.11 11.72
CA THR A 353 -41.44 10.35 11.12
C THR A 353 -42.39 11.49 11.42
N THR A 354 -41.96 12.72 11.20
CA THR A 354 -42.82 13.90 11.38
C THR A 354 -43.35 14.33 10.02
N ASP A 355 -44.67 14.54 9.93
CA ASP A 355 -45.32 15.05 8.71
C ASP A 355 -45.11 16.58 8.54
N GLU A 356 -45.59 17.15 7.43
CA GLU A 356 -45.47 18.58 7.14
C GLU A 356 -46.21 19.47 8.18
N ASP A 357 -47.17 18.91 8.89
CA ASP A 357 -47.95 19.59 9.94
C ASP A 357 -47.34 19.44 11.33
N GLY A 358 -46.20 18.74 11.46
CA GLY A 358 -45.50 18.55 12.72
C GLY A 358 -46.03 17.38 13.55
N ASN A 359 -46.90 16.53 13.03
CA ASN A 359 -47.44 15.36 13.74
C ASN A 359 -46.54 14.15 13.51
N THR A 360 -46.43 13.31 14.55
CA THR A 360 -45.72 12.03 14.46
C THR A 360 -46.59 11.02 13.71
N VAL A 361 -46.12 10.50 12.61
CA VAL A 361 -46.78 9.49 11.77
C VAL A 361 -45.90 8.25 11.65
N THR A 362 -46.56 7.07 11.72
CA THR A 362 -45.87 5.79 11.45
C THR A 362 -45.98 5.47 9.98
N LYS A 363 -44.84 5.15 9.37
CA LYS A 363 -44.72 4.72 7.97
C LYS A 363 -44.05 3.36 7.93
N VAL A 364 -44.29 2.63 6.84
CA VAL A 364 -43.63 1.35 6.56
C VAL A 364 -42.71 1.60 5.33
N GLN A 365 -41.45 1.27 5.47
CA GLN A 365 -40.53 1.18 4.35
C GLN A 365 -40.39 -0.29 3.98
N GLU A 366 -40.84 -0.63 2.77
CA GLU A 366 -40.76 -2.00 2.26
C GLU A 366 -39.34 -2.34 1.78
N ASN A 367 -38.95 -3.60 1.93
CA ASN A 367 -37.76 -4.20 1.35
C ASN A 367 -36.46 -3.50 1.79
N VAL A 368 -36.33 -3.15 3.06
CA VAL A 368 -35.14 -2.55 3.66
C VAL A 368 -34.05 -3.60 3.76
N ARG A 369 -32.86 -3.32 3.20
CA ARG A 369 -31.69 -4.19 3.34
C ARG A 369 -31.09 -4.01 4.73
N GLY A 370 -30.95 -5.10 5.47
CA GLY A 370 -30.39 -5.06 6.82
C GLY A 370 -29.86 -6.42 7.28
N VAL A 371 -29.49 -6.47 8.52
CA VAL A 371 -29.04 -7.67 9.23
C VAL A 371 -29.71 -7.75 10.59
N TYR A 372 -29.82 -8.95 11.14
CA TYR A 372 -30.19 -9.14 12.56
C TYR A 372 -28.92 -9.13 13.41
N VAL A 373 -28.87 -8.25 14.39
CA VAL A 373 -27.81 -8.15 15.39
C VAL A 373 -28.34 -8.70 16.73
N LEU A 374 -27.54 -9.49 17.41
CA LEU A 374 -27.84 -9.97 18.76
C LEU A 374 -27.35 -8.96 19.80
N PHE A 375 -28.24 -8.20 20.37
CA PHE A 375 -27.93 -7.20 21.39
C PHE A 375 -28.68 -7.54 22.69
N GLY A 376 -27.94 -7.70 23.81
CA GLY A 376 -28.54 -7.99 25.13
C GLY A 376 -29.39 -9.26 25.20
N GLY A 377 -29.21 -10.25 24.31
CA GLY A 377 -30.02 -11.46 24.23
C GLY A 377 -31.29 -11.29 23.39
N GLN A 378 -31.44 -10.21 22.67
CA GLN A 378 -32.57 -9.93 21.77
C GLN A 378 -32.03 -9.66 20.35
N LEU A 379 -32.79 -10.07 19.34
CA LEU A 379 -32.49 -9.73 17.96
C LEU A 379 -33.06 -8.35 17.64
N GLU A 380 -32.23 -7.54 16.98
CA GLU A 380 -32.57 -6.23 16.47
C GLU A 380 -32.29 -6.20 14.97
N PHE A 381 -33.24 -5.73 14.16
CA PHE A 381 -33.02 -5.55 12.74
C PHE A 381 -32.38 -4.20 12.50
N VAL A 382 -31.19 -4.19 11.87
CA VAL A 382 -30.37 -3.01 11.62
C VAL A 382 -30.21 -2.84 10.12
N GLN A 383 -30.58 -1.67 9.59
CA GLN A 383 -30.38 -1.33 8.18
C GLN A 383 -28.89 -1.19 7.88
N VAL A 384 -28.45 -1.72 6.72
CA VAL A 384 -27.06 -1.61 6.28
C VAL A 384 -26.95 -0.92 4.91
N PHE A 385 -25.91 -0.12 4.77
CA PHE A 385 -25.52 0.53 3.53
C PHE A 385 -24.24 -0.14 3.03
N THR A 386 -24.38 -0.95 1.98
CA THR A 386 -23.28 -1.72 1.43
C THR A 386 -22.60 -0.94 0.31
N GLU A 387 -21.26 -0.80 0.35
CA GLU A 387 -20.47 -0.18 -0.71
C GLU A 387 -19.97 -1.20 -1.72
N HIS A 388 -19.45 -2.32 -1.24
CA HIS A 388 -18.81 -3.34 -2.06
C HIS A 388 -19.02 -4.73 -1.47
N SER A 389 -18.87 -5.75 -2.31
CA SER A 389 -18.91 -7.16 -1.88
C SER A 389 -17.67 -7.90 -2.35
N ILE A 390 -17.01 -8.60 -1.45
CA ILE A 390 -15.81 -9.37 -1.74
C ILE A 390 -15.77 -10.67 -0.93
N ASN A 391 -15.43 -11.78 -1.60
CA ASN A 391 -15.23 -13.08 -0.96
C ASN A 391 -16.39 -13.55 -0.08
N GLY A 392 -17.64 -13.20 -0.42
CA GLY A 392 -18.84 -13.56 0.34
C GLY A 392 -19.12 -12.66 1.55
N TYR A 393 -18.43 -11.53 1.66
CA TYR A 393 -18.67 -10.47 2.63
C TYR A 393 -19.08 -9.18 1.92
N ALA A 394 -20.05 -8.49 2.49
CA ALA A 394 -20.42 -7.12 2.13
C ALA A 394 -19.67 -6.14 3.04
N ILE A 395 -19.06 -5.12 2.46
CA ILE A 395 -18.46 -4.00 3.19
C ILE A 395 -19.56 -2.98 3.43
N CYS A 396 -19.88 -2.75 4.69
CA CYS A 396 -20.93 -1.86 5.12
C CYS A 396 -20.37 -0.60 5.77
N LYS A 397 -20.98 0.53 5.46
CA LYS A 397 -20.62 1.82 6.06
C LYS A 397 -21.02 1.87 7.53
N THR A 398 -20.14 2.44 8.35
CA THR A 398 -20.43 2.82 9.74
C THR A 398 -20.73 4.30 9.87
N GLU A 399 -20.13 5.12 9.01
CA GLU A 399 -20.38 6.54 8.91
C GLU A 399 -21.20 6.82 7.66
N LEU A 400 -22.42 7.33 7.86
CA LEU A 400 -23.36 7.60 6.80
C LEU A 400 -23.27 9.06 6.35
N SER A 401 -23.37 9.29 5.06
CA SER A 401 -23.57 10.63 4.50
C SER A 401 -24.90 11.24 4.97
N SER A 402 -25.06 12.55 4.82
CA SER A 402 -26.32 13.22 5.20
C SER A 402 -27.54 12.67 4.42
N GLU A 403 -27.35 12.22 3.19
CA GLU A 403 -28.39 11.61 2.37
C GLU A 403 -28.72 10.20 2.86
N GLU A 404 -27.71 9.38 3.16
CA GLU A 404 -27.90 8.04 3.70
C GLU A 404 -28.53 8.07 5.11
N GLN A 405 -28.15 9.05 5.92
CA GLN A 405 -28.76 9.26 7.24
C GLN A 405 -30.24 9.62 7.13
N ALA A 406 -30.63 10.38 6.10
CA ALA A 406 -32.02 10.68 5.84
C ALA A 406 -32.84 9.46 5.34
N MET A 407 -32.17 8.46 4.78
CA MET A 407 -32.76 7.18 4.35
C MET A 407 -32.76 6.10 5.41
N LEU A 408 -32.10 6.35 6.55
CA LEU A 408 -32.04 5.39 7.65
C LEU A 408 -33.41 5.30 8.36
N VAL A 409 -34.01 4.11 8.37
CA VAL A 409 -35.30 3.82 8.98
C VAL A 409 -35.21 2.99 10.25
N THR A 410 -34.00 2.52 10.61
CA THR A 410 -33.70 1.88 11.89
C THR A 410 -32.98 2.88 12.82
N ASP A 411 -32.92 2.61 14.11
CA ASP A 411 -32.30 3.51 15.09
C ASP A 411 -30.79 3.71 14.84
N SER A 412 -30.13 2.71 14.28
CA SER A 412 -28.70 2.75 13.93
C SER A 412 -28.42 1.89 12.70
N THR A 413 -27.23 2.06 12.10
CA THR A 413 -26.63 1.12 11.16
C THR A 413 -25.67 0.18 11.88
N ILE A 414 -25.17 -0.84 11.17
CA ILE A 414 -24.21 -1.82 11.71
C ILE A 414 -22.98 -1.14 12.31
N GLN A 415 -22.52 -1.65 13.45
CA GLN A 415 -21.35 -1.15 14.15
C GLN A 415 -20.27 -2.23 14.29
N LEU A 416 -19.04 -1.77 14.55
CA LEU A 416 -17.92 -2.65 14.82
C LEU A 416 -18.18 -3.51 16.07
N TYR A 417 -17.90 -4.79 15.97
CA TYR A 417 -18.12 -5.84 16.98
C TYR A 417 -19.58 -6.25 17.22
N ASP A 418 -20.52 -5.80 16.43
CA ASP A 418 -21.88 -6.33 16.46
C ASP A 418 -21.89 -7.84 16.18
N GLN A 419 -22.76 -8.56 16.90
CA GLN A 419 -22.96 -9.99 16.72
C GLN A 419 -24.03 -10.23 15.67
N VAL A 420 -23.64 -10.37 14.41
CA VAL A 420 -24.52 -10.50 13.26
C VAL A 420 -24.98 -11.93 13.10
N VAL A 421 -26.29 -12.14 12.95
CA VAL A 421 -26.88 -13.48 12.73
C VAL A 421 -26.64 -13.94 11.29
N VAL A 422 -25.81 -14.96 11.12
CA VAL A 422 -25.51 -15.57 9.81
C VAL A 422 -26.49 -16.71 9.49
N GLU A 423 -26.80 -17.55 10.47
CA GLU A 423 -27.74 -18.65 10.33
C GLU A 423 -28.79 -18.62 11.45
N GLY A 424 -30.03 -18.79 11.08
CA GLY A 424 -31.16 -18.86 11.99
C GLY A 424 -32.48 -18.97 11.22
N THR A 425 -33.51 -19.48 11.88
CA THR A 425 -34.85 -19.57 11.31
C THR A 425 -35.83 -18.77 12.17
N ASP A 426 -36.90 -18.29 11.53
CA ASP A 426 -37.94 -17.51 12.22
C ASP A 426 -37.36 -16.28 12.92
N LEU A 427 -36.51 -15.54 12.18
CA LEU A 427 -35.88 -14.28 12.63
C LEU A 427 -36.89 -13.15 12.50
N TYR A 428 -37.04 -12.35 13.55
CA TYR A 428 -37.85 -11.14 13.55
C TYR A 428 -37.29 -10.16 14.59
N ASP A 429 -37.59 -8.90 14.40
CA ASP A 429 -37.18 -7.85 15.31
C ASP A 429 -37.79 -8.00 16.68
N GLY A 430 -37.01 -7.87 17.75
CA GLY A 430 -37.45 -8.08 19.12
C GLY A 430 -37.45 -9.53 19.59
N LYS A 431 -37.04 -10.53 18.78
CA LYS A 431 -36.96 -11.94 19.19
C LYS A 431 -35.93 -12.15 20.31
N ILE A 432 -36.35 -12.72 21.42
CA ILE A 432 -35.46 -13.10 22.53
C ILE A 432 -34.78 -14.42 22.21
N VAL A 433 -33.46 -14.43 22.31
CA VAL A 433 -32.60 -15.60 22.10
C VAL A 433 -32.01 -16.01 23.45
N GLN A 434 -32.21 -17.27 23.83
CA GLN A 434 -31.69 -17.85 25.07
C GLN A 434 -30.45 -18.70 24.82
#